data_e2d587e10d0323300b7a0d84ce00843f
#
_entry.id   e2d587e10d0323300b7a0d84ce00843f
#
_cell.length_a   1.000
_cell.length_b   1.000
_cell.length_c   1.000
_cell.angle_alpha   90.00
_cell.angle_beta   90.00
_cell.angle_gamma   90.00
#
_symmetry.space_group_name_H-M   'P 1'
#
loop_
_entity.id
_entity.type
_entity.pdbx_description
1 polymer ?
#
loop_
_entity_poly.entity_id
_entity_poly.type
_entity_poly.pdbx_seq_one_letter_code
_entity_poly.pdbx_strand_id
1 'polypeptide(L)'
;EDFAFYNKKRTGDLMSRQTGDMDAIRHFVAYVIYAVYQNILLFIFALCMIFTVNAKLALCMMVVLPFTAYTTYRQSKEVRPAFQRNRECFSSLNAFVQENVSGNRVVKAFAKEDYEIEKFEKENDKFRDAQINASKIWMQYIPIFEILSYSLTLILMLYGGYLAIQGEITLGDLVRVNGYLWMLNAPLRMAGWW
;
A
#
# COMPACT_ATOMS: atom_id res chain seq x y z
N GLU A 1 31.10 1.19 23.39
CA GLU A 1 31.73 2.20 22.52
C GLU A 1 32.50 3.20 23.37
N ASP A 2 33.66 3.69 22.87
CA ASP A 2 34.61 4.54 23.60
C ASP A 2 34.08 5.97 23.79
N PHE A 3 34.45 6.66 24.87
CA PHE A 3 34.11 8.07 25.13
C PHE A 3 34.45 9.01 23.97
N ALA A 4 35.49 8.69 23.18
CA ALA A 4 35.89 9.41 21.98
C ALA A 4 34.79 9.42 20.88
N PHE A 5 33.93 8.40 20.82
CA PHE A 5 32.80 8.33 19.91
C PHE A 5 31.71 9.34 20.31
N TYR A 6 31.39 9.41 21.60
CA TYR A 6 30.34 10.32 22.11
C TYR A 6 30.74 11.80 22.00
N ASN A 7 32.03 12.12 22.15
CA ASN A 7 32.53 13.49 21.99
C ASN A 7 32.51 14.00 20.54
N LYS A 8 32.49 13.10 19.55
CA LYS A 8 32.40 13.44 18.11
C LYS A 8 30.99 13.57 17.56
N LYS A 9 29.99 13.03 18.28
CA LYS A 9 28.60 13.03 17.81
C LYS A 9 27.77 14.04 18.59
N ARG A 10 26.89 14.75 17.90
CA ARG A 10 25.92 15.64 18.55
C ARG A 10 24.93 14.80 19.36
N THR A 11 24.67 15.19 20.57
CA THR A 11 23.72 14.49 21.47
C THR A 11 22.35 14.32 20.82
N GLY A 12 21.90 15.31 20.02
CA GLY A 12 20.65 15.25 19.27
C GLY A 12 20.63 14.15 18.22
N ASP A 13 21.74 13.87 17.51
CA ASP A 13 21.83 12.79 16.53
C ASP A 13 21.73 11.40 17.18
N LEU A 14 22.36 11.28 18.38
CA LEU A 14 22.28 10.04 19.16
C LEU A 14 20.86 9.79 19.69
N MET A 15 20.22 10.84 20.20
CA MET A 15 18.82 10.77 20.66
C MET A 15 17.86 10.45 19.50
N SER A 16 18.02 11.09 18.34
CA SER A 16 17.20 10.83 17.15
C SER A 16 17.31 9.38 16.69
N ARG A 17 18.53 8.82 16.66
CA ARG A 17 18.75 7.40 16.32
C ARG A 17 18.13 6.46 17.35
N GLN A 18 18.25 6.80 18.63
CA GLN A 18 17.76 5.96 19.72
C GLN A 18 16.22 5.97 19.85
N THR A 19 15.58 7.07 19.45
CA THR A 19 14.10 7.18 19.47
C THR A 19 13.50 6.89 18.09
N GLY A 20 13.86 7.65 17.06
CA GLY A 20 13.24 7.56 15.74
C GLY A 20 13.58 6.28 14.99
N ASP A 21 14.87 5.91 14.92
CA ASP A 21 15.29 4.70 14.20
C ASP A 21 14.81 3.43 14.93
N MET A 22 14.82 3.44 16.27
CA MET A 22 14.29 2.32 17.06
C MET A 22 12.78 2.18 16.92
N ASP A 23 12.03 3.27 16.87
CA ASP A 23 10.60 3.22 16.61
C ASP A 23 10.29 2.73 15.20
N ALA A 24 11.07 3.13 14.20
CA ALA A 24 10.95 2.62 12.84
C ALA A 24 11.23 1.11 12.76
N ILE A 25 12.30 0.64 13.41
CA ILE A 25 12.65 -0.79 13.49
C ILE A 25 11.55 -1.56 14.22
N ARG A 26 11.08 -1.05 15.36
CA ARG A 26 9.99 -1.66 16.12
C ARG A 26 8.72 -1.77 15.29
N HIS A 27 8.34 -0.70 14.58
CA HIS A 27 7.20 -0.71 13.67
C HIS A 27 7.37 -1.75 12.56
N PHE A 28 8.54 -1.79 11.93
CA PHE A 28 8.81 -2.77 10.88
C PHE A 28 8.70 -4.21 11.39
N VAL A 29 9.34 -4.52 12.52
CA VAL A 29 9.33 -5.88 13.09
C VAL A 29 7.94 -6.25 13.62
N ALA A 30 7.30 -5.37 14.38
CA ALA A 30 6.03 -5.68 15.04
C ALA A 30 4.82 -5.67 14.09
N TYR A 31 4.84 -4.82 13.06
CA TYR A 31 3.69 -4.67 12.16
C TYR A 31 3.93 -5.27 10.78
N VAL A 32 5.04 -4.93 10.12
CA VAL A 32 5.26 -5.35 8.73
C VAL A 32 5.53 -6.85 8.67
N ILE A 33 6.47 -7.36 9.46
CA ILE A 33 6.78 -8.81 9.49
C ILE A 33 5.56 -9.60 9.94
N TYR A 34 4.87 -9.15 11.00
CA TYR A 34 3.65 -9.78 11.47
C TYR A 34 2.56 -9.80 10.40
N ALA A 35 2.29 -8.68 9.74
CA ALA A 35 1.28 -8.58 8.70
C ALA A 35 1.60 -9.48 7.50
N VAL A 36 2.86 -9.53 7.05
CA VAL A 36 3.29 -10.42 5.97
C VAL A 36 3.10 -11.88 6.37
N TYR A 37 3.54 -12.27 7.55
CA TYR A 37 3.38 -13.63 8.07
C TYR A 37 1.90 -14.02 8.18
N GLN A 38 1.08 -13.16 8.78
CA GLN A 38 -0.36 -13.37 8.91
C GLN A 38 -1.04 -13.54 7.55
N ASN A 39 -0.74 -12.67 6.58
CA ASN A 39 -1.34 -12.74 5.25
C ASN A 39 -0.93 -14.01 4.49
N ILE A 40 0.33 -14.44 4.60
CA ILE A 40 0.79 -15.69 4.00
C ILE A 40 0.06 -16.88 4.63
N LEU A 41 -0.07 -16.92 5.95
CA LEU A 41 -0.78 -18.00 6.64
C LEU A 41 -2.26 -18.05 6.24
N LEU A 42 -2.95 -16.90 6.21
CA LEU A 42 -4.35 -16.83 5.80
C LEU A 42 -4.54 -17.30 4.36
N PHE A 43 -3.63 -16.92 3.46
CA PHE A 43 -3.68 -17.33 2.06
C PHE A 43 -3.51 -18.85 1.90
N ILE A 44 -2.48 -19.43 2.56
CA ILE A 44 -2.25 -20.88 2.53
C ILE A 44 -3.43 -21.62 3.16
N PHE A 45 -3.91 -21.14 4.30
CA PHE A 45 -5.07 -21.74 4.99
C PHE A 45 -6.31 -21.74 4.10
N ALA A 46 -6.64 -20.61 3.47
CA ALA A 46 -7.76 -20.50 2.56
C ALA A 46 -7.64 -21.47 1.38
N LEU A 47 -6.47 -21.54 0.74
CA LEU A 47 -6.22 -22.49 -0.34
C LEU A 47 -6.41 -23.94 0.13
N CYS A 48 -5.80 -24.31 1.24
CA CYS A 48 -5.96 -25.67 1.79
C CYS A 48 -7.42 -25.99 2.05
N MET A 49 -8.18 -25.06 2.66
CA MET A 49 -9.60 -25.29 2.97
C MET A 49 -10.46 -25.40 1.70
N ILE A 50 -10.20 -24.63 0.65
CA ILE A 50 -10.92 -24.77 -0.62
C ILE A 50 -10.58 -26.11 -1.29
N PHE A 51 -9.33 -26.57 -1.22
CA PHE A 51 -8.91 -27.88 -1.74
C PHE A 51 -9.61 -29.04 -1.00
N THR A 52 -9.86 -28.93 0.31
CA THR A 52 -10.59 -29.97 1.06
C THR A 52 -12.06 -30.05 0.65
N VAL A 53 -12.65 -28.96 0.17
CA VAL A 53 -14.03 -28.97 -0.34
C VAL A 53 -14.11 -29.64 -1.71
N ASN A 54 -13.36 -29.12 -2.68
CA ASN A 54 -13.31 -29.72 -4.01
C ASN A 54 -12.06 -29.23 -4.78
N ALA A 55 -11.21 -30.18 -5.19
CA ALA A 55 -9.97 -29.88 -5.90
C ALA A 55 -10.19 -29.24 -7.28
N LYS A 56 -11.26 -29.58 -8.00
CA LYS A 56 -11.57 -29.00 -9.31
C LYS A 56 -11.93 -27.52 -9.16
N LEU A 57 -12.74 -27.19 -8.15
CA LEU A 57 -13.11 -25.80 -7.84
C LEU A 57 -11.89 -24.98 -7.44
N ALA A 58 -11.03 -25.53 -6.59
CA ALA A 58 -9.78 -24.90 -6.16
C ALA A 58 -8.87 -24.57 -7.35
N LEU A 59 -8.68 -25.52 -8.28
CA LEU A 59 -7.87 -25.32 -9.48
C LEU A 59 -8.43 -24.22 -10.39
N CYS A 60 -9.76 -24.17 -10.59
CA CYS A 60 -10.39 -23.09 -11.36
C CYS A 60 -10.13 -21.71 -10.72
N MET A 61 -10.21 -21.62 -9.38
CA MET A 61 -9.92 -20.36 -8.68
C MET A 61 -8.44 -19.98 -8.75
N MET A 62 -7.54 -20.95 -8.71
CA MET A 62 -6.09 -20.71 -8.83
C MET A 62 -5.70 -20.04 -10.14
N VAL A 63 -6.49 -20.17 -11.21
CA VAL A 63 -6.23 -19.49 -12.50
C VAL A 63 -6.25 -17.96 -12.35
N VAL A 64 -7.05 -17.41 -11.44
CA VAL A 64 -7.15 -15.95 -11.22
C VAL A 64 -5.93 -15.41 -10.47
N LEU A 65 -5.28 -16.22 -9.61
CA LEU A 65 -4.19 -15.78 -8.75
C LEU A 65 -2.96 -15.20 -9.50
N PRO A 66 -2.46 -15.82 -10.58
CA PRO A 66 -1.36 -15.24 -11.34
C PRO A 66 -1.71 -13.89 -11.99
N PHE A 67 -2.97 -13.67 -12.37
CA PHE A 67 -3.41 -12.37 -12.91
C PHE A 67 -3.44 -11.30 -11.80
N THR A 68 -3.89 -11.64 -10.61
CA THR A 68 -3.83 -10.72 -9.46
C THR A 68 -2.39 -10.42 -9.05
N ALA A 69 -1.51 -11.42 -9.01
CA ALA A 69 -0.10 -11.23 -8.72
C ALA A 69 0.60 -10.33 -9.76
N TYR A 70 0.32 -10.54 -11.05
CA TYR A 70 0.84 -9.69 -12.13
C TYR A 70 0.34 -8.24 -12.00
N THR A 71 -0.96 -8.05 -11.74
CA THR A 71 -1.55 -6.72 -11.53
C THR A 71 -0.92 -6.01 -10.33
N THR A 72 -0.72 -6.71 -9.21
CA THR A 72 -0.05 -6.18 -8.01
C THR A 72 1.38 -5.75 -8.31
N TYR A 73 2.14 -6.58 -9.03
CA TYR A 73 3.50 -6.25 -9.44
C TYR A 73 3.53 -4.98 -10.30
N ARG A 74 2.66 -4.90 -11.29
CA ARG A 74 2.57 -3.75 -12.18
C ARG A 74 2.14 -2.49 -11.44
N GLN A 75 1.14 -2.58 -10.58
CA GLN A 75 0.70 -1.50 -9.70
C GLN A 75 1.88 -0.97 -8.86
N SER A 76 2.61 -1.85 -8.18
CA SER A 76 3.74 -1.46 -7.34
C SER A 76 4.81 -0.69 -8.13
N LYS A 77 5.07 -1.12 -9.38
CA LYS A 77 6.06 -0.48 -10.26
C LYS A 77 5.64 0.92 -10.72
N GLU A 78 4.36 1.17 -10.91
CA GLU A 78 3.84 2.47 -11.39
C GLU A 78 3.51 3.42 -10.21
N VAL A 79 2.99 2.88 -9.12
CA VAL A 79 2.55 3.68 -7.95
C VAL A 79 3.73 4.20 -7.14
N ARG A 80 4.76 3.37 -6.90
CA ARG A 80 5.91 3.78 -6.06
C ARG A 80 6.61 5.05 -6.54
N PRO A 81 7.01 5.19 -7.83
CA PRO A 81 7.65 6.41 -8.30
C PRO A 81 6.73 7.64 -8.24
N ALA A 82 5.42 7.47 -8.49
CA ALA A 82 4.46 8.56 -8.40
C ALA A 82 4.33 9.09 -6.96
N PHE A 83 4.23 8.20 -5.98
CA PHE A 83 4.20 8.58 -4.56
C PHE A 83 5.55 9.13 -4.08
N GLN A 84 6.68 8.64 -4.62
CA GLN A 84 7.99 9.20 -4.32
C GLN A 84 8.08 10.65 -4.80
N ARG A 85 7.68 10.92 -6.04
CA ARG A 85 7.64 12.29 -6.59
C ARG A 85 6.72 13.20 -5.77
N ASN A 86 5.56 12.68 -5.34
CA ASN A 86 4.66 13.44 -4.47
C ASN A 86 5.34 13.83 -3.15
N ARG A 87 6.07 12.91 -2.52
CA ARG A 87 6.85 13.19 -1.29
C ARG A 87 7.95 14.23 -1.51
N GLU A 88 8.63 14.18 -2.65
CA GLU A 88 9.65 15.17 -3.01
C GLU A 88 9.05 16.56 -3.17
N CYS A 89 7.93 16.69 -3.91
CA CYS A 89 7.22 17.97 -4.05
C CYS A 89 6.73 18.50 -2.70
N PHE A 90 6.19 17.63 -1.84
CA PHE A 90 5.77 17.99 -0.49
C PHE A 90 6.93 18.47 0.38
N SER A 91 8.08 17.79 0.30
CA SER A 91 9.29 18.20 1.02
C SER A 91 9.78 19.57 0.56
N SER A 92 9.78 19.84 -0.76
CA SER A 92 10.16 21.14 -1.33
C SER A 92 9.21 22.26 -0.88
N LEU A 93 7.90 21.99 -0.89
CA LEU A 93 6.90 22.95 -0.40
C LEU A 93 7.11 23.26 1.09
N ASN A 94 7.34 22.25 1.92
CA ASN A 94 7.60 22.46 3.35
C ASN A 94 8.89 23.25 3.60
N ALA A 95 9.96 22.98 2.86
CA ALA A 95 11.20 23.73 2.95
C ALA A 95 10.98 25.21 2.59
N PHE A 96 10.23 25.47 1.52
CA PHE A 96 9.86 26.81 1.11
C PHE A 96 9.03 27.55 2.18
N VAL A 97 8.03 26.88 2.76
CA VAL A 97 7.22 27.46 3.86
C VAL A 97 8.10 27.77 5.06
N GLN A 98 9.00 26.87 5.45
CA GLN A 98 9.90 27.08 6.59
C GLN A 98 10.86 28.26 6.35
N GLU A 99 11.37 28.41 5.13
CA GLU A 99 12.22 29.56 4.74
C GLU A 99 11.44 30.87 4.83
N ASN A 100 10.21 30.91 4.31
CA ASN A 100 9.35 32.09 4.36
C ASN A 100 8.94 32.48 5.78
N VAL A 101 8.61 31.51 6.63
CA VAL A 101 8.29 31.78 8.04
C VAL A 101 9.50 32.34 8.77
N SER A 102 10.69 31.79 8.53
CA SER A 102 11.93 32.26 9.15
C SER A 102 12.35 33.63 8.61
N GLY A 103 12.17 33.87 7.31
CA GLY A 103 12.51 35.11 6.60
C GLY A 103 11.43 36.18 6.58
N ASN A 104 10.28 35.98 7.23
CA ASN A 104 9.11 36.87 7.12
C ASN A 104 9.41 38.35 7.42
N ARG A 105 10.31 38.63 8.36
CA ARG A 105 10.75 40.03 8.65
C ARG A 105 11.44 40.68 7.46
N VAL A 106 12.24 39.92 6.72
CA VAL A 106 12.96 40.41 5.51
C VAL A 106 11.94 40.63 4.40
N VAL A 107 11.04 39.71 4.15
CA VAL A 107 9.97 39.85 3.14
C VAL A 107 9.19 41.14 3.37
N LYS A 108 8.77 41.38 4.62
CA LYS A 108 8.02 42.59 5.00
C LYS A 108 8.86 43.86 4.90
N ALA A 109 10.15 43.82 5.26
CA ALA A 109 11.02 44.99 5.15
C ALA A 109 11.23 45.44 3.70
N PHE A 110 11.14 44.52 2.73
CA PHE A 110 11.28 44.82 1.30
C PHE A 110 9.95 44.88 0.55
N ALA A 111 8.81 44.77 1.24
CA ALA A 111 7.46 44.72 0.66
C ALA A 111 7.37 43.73 -0.54
N LYS A 112 7.85 42.49 -0.35
CA LYS A 112 7.90 41.47 -1.39
C LYS A 112 6.91 40.33 -1.15
N GLU A 113 5.83 40.59 -0.44
CA GLU A 113 4.81 39.59 -0.11
C GLU A 113 4.19 38.97 -1.36
N ASP A 114 3.80 39.78 -2.35
CA ASP A 114 3.20 39.29 -3.59
C ASP A 114 4.14 38.37 -4.38
N TYR A 115 5.42 38.67 -4.38
CA TYR A 115 6.44 37.83 -5.03
C TYR A 115 6.59 36.47 -4.34
N GLU A 116 6.58 36.45 -3.01
CA GLU A 116 6.65 35.19 -2.25
C GLU A 116 5.35 34.38 -2.36
N ILE A 117 4.19 35.04 -2.45
CA ILE A 117 2.91 34.39 -2.73
C ILE A 117 2.94 33.70 -4.10
N GLU A 118 3.40 34.37 -5.15
CA GLU A 118 3.52 33.77 -6.48
C GLU A 118 4.44 32.55 -6.50
N LYS A 119 5.56 32.61 -5.77
CA LYS A 119 6.46 31.46 -5.62
C LYS A 119 5.80 30.31 -4.87
N PHE A 120 5.07 30.61 -3.78
CA PHE A 120 4.33 29.62 -3.03
C PHE A 120 3.30 28.91 -3.90
N GLU A 121 2.54 29.68 -4.68
CA GLU A 121 1.52 29.12 -5.60
C GLU A 121 2.18 28.15 -6.59
N LYS A 122 3.33 28.49 -7.15
CA LYS A 122 4.09 27.60 -8.07
C LYS A 122 4.52 26.30 -7.41
N GLU A 123 5.02 26.34 -6.18
CA GLU A 123 5.44 25.13 -5.45
C GLU A 123 4.21 24.30 -5.01
N ASN A 124 3.14 24.97 -4.59
CA ASN A 124 1.87 24.33 -4.25
C ASN A 124 1.23 23.66 -5.47
N ASP A 125 1.28 24.28 -6.64
CA ASP A 125 0.78 23.68 -7.87
C ASP A 125 1.57 22.43 -8.28
N LYS A 126 2.89 22.43 -8.12
CA LYS A 126 3.72 21.24 -8.34
C LYS A 126 3.30 20.08 -7.41
N PHE A 127 3.08 20.39 -6.13
CA PHE A 127 2.64 19.39 -5.17
C PHE A 127 1.24 18.88 -5.50
N ARG A 128 0.29 19.79 -5.79
CA ARG A 128 -1.07 19.44 -6.20
C ARG A 128 -1.08 18.51 -7.41
N ASP A 129 -0.30 18.84 -8.44
CA ASP A 129 -0.26 18.06 -9.68
C ASP A 129 0.40 16.70 -9.45
N ALA A 130 1.44 16.62 -8.63
CA ALA A 130 2.05 15.36 -8.21
C ALA A 130 1.07 14.49 -7.40
N GLN A 131 0.32 15.09 -6.47
CA GLN A 131 -0.70 14.43 -5.68
C GLN A 131 -1.83 13.87 -6.54
N ILE A 132 -2.36 14.69 -7.46
CA ILE A 132 -3.41 14.27 -8.39
C ILE A 132 -2.92 13.13 -9.29
N ASN A 133 -1.69 13.22 -9.80
CA ASN A 133 -1.11 12.18 -10.63
C ASN A 133 -0.94 10.86 -9.87
N ALA A 134 -0.40 10.89 -8.66
CA ALA A 134 -0.25 9.71 -7.81
C ALA A 134 -1.61 9.07 -7.51
N SER A 135 -2.62 9.89 -7.19
CA SER A 135 -3.99 9.43 -6.95
C SER A 135 -4.64 8.83 -8.20
N LYS A 136 -4.46 9.44 -9.38
CA LYS A 136 -4.98 8.88 -10.65
C LYS A 136 -4.39 7.51 -10.95
N ILE A 137 -3.07 7.38 -10.84
CA ILE A 137 -2.40 6.09 -11.06
C ILE A 137 -2.92 5.04 -10.08
N TRP A 138 -3.05 5.37 -8.80
CA TRP A 138 -3.61 4.47 -7.80
C TRP A 138 -5.05 4.04 -8.14
N MET A 139 -5.91 5.01 -8.47
CA MET A 139 -7.33 4.76 -8.74
C MET A 139 -7.56 3.89 -9.98
N GLN A 140 -6.67 3.90 -10.97
CA GLN A 140 -6.79 3.04 -12.16
C GLN A 140 -6.73 1.55 -11.84
N TYR A 141 -6.03 1.16 -10.76
CA TYR A 141 -5.89 -0.23 -10.35
C TYR A 141 -7.06 -0.76 -9.51
N ILE A 142 -7.83 0.13 -8.87
CA ILE A 142 -8.97 -0.28 -8.02
C ILE A 142 -9.98 -1.12 -8.81
N PRO A 143 -10.51 -0.66 -9.96
CA PRO A 143 -11.51 -1.45 -10.70
C PRO A 143 -10.94 -2.76 -11.23
N ILE A 144 -9.64 -2.81 -11.56
CA ILE A 144 -9.00 -4.05 -12.02
C ILE A 144 -8.99 -5.10 -10.89
N PHE A 145 -8.63 -4.70 -9.66
CA PHE A 145 -8.69 -5.60 -8.51
C PHE A 145 -10.12 -6.03 -8.17
N GLU A 146 -11.09 -5.14 -8.32
CA GLU A 146 -12.49 -5.47 -8.10
C GLU A 146 -12.99 -6.50 -9.12
N ILE A 147 -12.69 -6.33 -10.41
CA ILE A 147 -13.02 -7.29 -11.46
C ILE A 147 -12.40 -8.66 -11.16
N LEU A 148 -11.11 -8.71 -10.79
CA LEU A 148 -10.43 -9.96 -10.43
C LEU A 148 -11.06 -10.60 -9.18
N SER A 149 -11.44 -9.81 -8.19
CA SER A 149 -12.12 -10.27 -6.98
C SER A 149 -13.51 -10.84 -7.29
N TYR A 150 -14.30 -10.12 -8.07
CA TYR A 150 -15.63 -10.60 -8.49
C TYR A 150 -15.56 -11.80 -9.42
N SER A 151 -14.49 -11.95 -10.22
CA SER A 151 -14.31 -13.15 -11.05
C SER A 151 -14.20 -14.43 -10.20
N LEU A 152 -13.57 -14.37 -9.03
CA LEU A 152 -13.56 -15.50 -8.08
C LEU A 152 -14.97 -15.85 -7.58
N THR A 153 -15.77 -14.84 -7.26
CA THR A 153 -17.16 -15.02 -6.86
C THR A 153 -18.01 -15.60 -8.01
N LEU A 154 -17.78 -15.13 -9.24
CA LEU A 154 -18.46 -15.68 -10.43
C LEU A 154 -18.08 -17.16 -10.65
N ILE A 155 -16.80 -17.50 -10.56
CA ILE A 155 -16.35 -18.91 -10.66
C ILE A 155 -17.02 -19.75 -9.58
N LEU A 156 -17.08 -19.27 -8.34
CA LEU A 156 -17.76 -19.97 -7.25
C LEU A 156 -19.25 -20.19 -7.55
N MET A 157 -19.95 -19.14 -7.99
CA MET A 157 -21.39 -19.23 -8.23
C MET A 157 -21.73 -20.10 -9.45
N LEU A 158 -20.99 -19.96 -10.55
CA LEU A 158 -21.26 -20.71 -11.78
C LEU A 158 -20.74 -22.14 -11.68
N TYR A 159 -19.45 -22.33 -11.43
CA TYR A 159 -18.84 -23.64 -11.42
C TYR A 159 -19.12 -24.40 -10.12
N GLY A 160 -19.04 -23.74 -8.98
CA GLY A 160 -19.42 -24.31 -7.69
C GLY A 160 -20.91 -24.63 -7.62
N GLY A 161 -21.80 -23.77 -8.17
CA GLY A 161 -23.23 -24.06 -8.32
C GLY A 161 -23.49 -25.27 -9.19
N TYR A 162 -22.77 -25.40 -10.31
CA TYR A 162 -22.84 -26.60 -11.17
C TYR A 162 -22.43 -27.88 -10.39
N LEU A 163 -21.31 -27.84 -9.65
CA LEU A 163 -20.89 -28.98 -8.83
C LEU A 163 -21.89 -29.32 -7.72
N ALA A 164 -22.59 -28.33 -7.16
CA ALA A 164 -23.63 -28.53 -6.17
C ALA A 164 -24.84 -29.23 -6.79
N ILE A 165 -25.26 -28.89 -8.01
CA ILE A 165 -26.32 -29.55 -8.76
C ILE A 165 -25.95 -31.01 -9.07
N GLN A 166 -24.69 -31.28 -9.38
CA GLN A 166 -24.16 -32.63 -9.59
C GLN A 166 -24.02 -33.43 -8.28
N GLY A 167 -24.20 -32.83 -7.11
CA GLY A 167 -24.06 -33.47 -5.82
C GLY A 167 -22.60 -33.68 -5.37
N GLU A 168 -21.60 -33.11 -6.09
CA GLU A 168 -20.19 -33.20 -5.70
C GLU A 168 -19.84 -32.32 -4.48
N ILE A 169 -20.59 -31.23 -4.25
CA ILE A 169 -20.46 -30.34 -3.09
C ILE A 169 -21.84 -29.97 -2.53
N THR A 170 -21.89 -29.54 -1.28
CA THR A 170 -23.14 -29.09 -0.64
C THR A 170 -23.32 -27.58 -0.76
N LEU A 171 -24.57 -27.09 -0.57
CA LEU A 171 -24.82 -25.64 -0.47
C LEU A 171 -24.03 -25.00 0.71
N GLY A 172 -23.85 -25.77 1.81
CA GLY A 172 -23.00 -25.32 2.93
C GLY A 172 -21.54 -25.12 2.53
N ASP A 173 -21.02 -25.94 1.61
CA ASP A 173 -19.66 -25.80 1.08
C ASP A 173 -19.51 -24.56 0.21
N LEU A 174 -20.51 -24.19 -0.59
CA LEU A 174 -20.52 -22.93 -1.34
C LEU A 174 -20.43 -21.72 -0.40
N VAL A 175 -21.22 -21.71 0.67
CA VAL A 175 -21.18 -20.63 1.67
C VAL A 175 -19.82 -20.60 2.37
N ARG A 176 -19.27 -21.76 2.71
CA ARG A 176 -17.93 -21.87 3.32
C ARG A 176 -16.84 -21.33 2.42
N VAL A 177 -16.80 -21.73 1.14
CA VAL A 177 -15.82 -21.25 0.17
C VAL A 177 -15.98 -19.74 -0.05
N ASN A 178 -17.21 -19.22 -0.15
CA ASN A 178 -17.44 -17.77 -0.23
C ASN A 178 -16.83 -17.00 0.95
N GLY A 179 -16.90 -17.56 2.15
CA GLY A 179 -16.23 -17.01 3.33
C GLY A 179 -14.70 -16.96 3.22
N TYR A 180 -14.08 -17.84 2.43
CA TYR A 180 -12.63 -17.87 2.25
C TYR A 180 -12.14 -16.95 1.12
N LEU A 181 -13.01 -16.44 0.24
CA LEU A 181 -12.60 -15.60 -0.90
C LEU A 181 -11.91 -14.31 -0.47
N TRP A 182 -12.38 -13.67 0.60
CA TRP A 182 -11.73 -12.47 1.11
C TRP A 182 -10.31 -12.72 1.63
N MET A 183 -10.05 -13.92 2.20
CA MET A 183 -8.73 -14.34 2.67
C MET A 183 -7.75 -14.56 1.51
N LEU A 184 -8.24 -14.91 0.32
CA LEU A 184 -7.43 -15.01 -0.90
C LEU A 184 -7.10 -13.63 -1.47
N ASN A 185 -8.05 -12.71 -1.44
CA ASN A 185 -7.91 -11.39 -2.07
C ASN A 185 -7.15 -10.39 -1.19
N ALA A 186 -7.34 -10.41 0.13
CA ALA A 186 -6.75 -9.45 1.05
C ALA A 186 -5.21 -9.37 0.97
N PRO A 187 -4.46 -10.48 0.99
CA PRO A 187 -3.00 -10.45 0.89
C PRO A 187 -2.50 -9.85 -0.42
N LEU A 188 -3.17 -10.16 -1.52
CA LEU A 188 -2.76 -9.71 -2.86
C LEU A 188 -2.98 -8.20 -3.05
N ARG A 189 -4.07 -7.66 -2.49
CA ARG A 189 -4.34 -6.21 -2.49
C ARG A 189 -3.37 -5.45 -1.58
N MET A 190 -3.02 -6.03 -0.44
CA MET A 190 -2.09 -5.39 0.51
C MET A 190 -0.62 -5.46 0.09
N ALA A 191 -0.22 -6.47 -0.68
CA ALA A 191 1.15 -6.60 -1.19
C ALA A 191 1.62 -5.40 -2.04
N GLY A 192 0.69 -4.64 -2.63
CA GLY A 192 1.00 -3.39 -3.32
C GLY A 192 1.30 -2.19 -2.40
N TRP A 193 0.98 -2.33 -1.10
CA TRP A 193 1.19 -1.28 -0.07
C TRP A 193 2.55 -1.39 0.64
N TRP A 194 3.10 -2.58 0.76
CA TRP A 194 4.40 -2.88 1.39
C TRP A 194 5.55 -2.73 0.40
#